data_088ec6b1c55489d8cdf9b6ec0311d771
#
_entry.id   088ec6b1c55489d8cdf9b6ec0311d771
#
_cell.length_a   1.000
_cell.length_b   1.000
_cell.length_c   1.000
_cell.angle_alpha   90.00
_cell.angle_beta   90.00
_cell.angle_gamma   90.00
#
_symmetry.space_group_name_H-M   'P 1'
#
loop_
_entity.id
_entity.type
_entity.pdbx_description
1 polymer ?
#
loop_
_entity_poly.entity_id
_entity_poly.type
_entity_poly.pdbx_seq_one_letter_code
_entity_poly.pdbx_strand_id
1 'polypeptide(L)'
;MGYGDDLLVTSLAAKIKKQFPERQIVIGIAEKNHAFHSPIYENNPNIADCRNLDNNKPIHLIDFHQFNRPYIDYEKSIPNNYVWRNFKPIPGEIYFSDQEIIESKKIISYAKKFWADNHN
;
A
#
# COMPACT_ATOMS: atom_id res chain seq x y z
N MET A 1 -6.52 -4.20 8.26
CA MET A 1 -6.30 -2.75 8.17
C MET A 1 -7.16 -2.17 7.06
N GLY A 2 -7.49 -0.90 7.15
CA GLY A 2 -8.18 -0.21 6.07
C GLY A 2 -7.24 0.19 4.93
N TYR A 3 -7.80 0.61 3.80
CA TYR A 3 -7.03 1.00 2.62
C TYR A 3 -6.13 2.21 2.85
N GLY A 4 -6.49 3.10 3.79
CA GLY A 4 -5.62 4.22 4.16
C GLY A 4 -4.28 3.76 4.74
N ASP A 5 -4.31 2.77 5.62
CA ASP A 5 -3.10 2.14 6.18
C ASP A 5 -2.32 1.39 5.10
N ASP A 6 -3.02 0.66 4.22
CA ASP A 6 -2.38 -0.06 3.11
C ASP A 6 -1.67 0.93 2.17
N LEU A 7 -2.29 2.06 1.87
CA LEU A 7 -1.67 3.10 1.04
C LEU A 7 -0.45 3.72 1.73
N LEU A 8 -0.53 3.97 3.02
CA LEU A 8 0.58 4.54 3.79
C LEU A 8 1.80 3.60 3.77
N VAL A 9 1.61 2.30 3.91
CA VAL A 9 2.72 1.35 3.93
C VAL A 9 3.41 1.22 2.56
N THR A 10 2.75 1.58 1.46
CA THR A 10 3.41 1.56 0.14
C THR A 10 4.63 2.48 0.09
N SER A 11 4.60 3.61 0.79
CA SER A 11 5.75 4.52 0.88
C SER A 11 6.91 3.89 1.65
N LEU A 12 6.62 3.15 2.72
CA LEU A 12 7.64 2.42 3.48
C LEU A 12 8.24 1.30 2.63
N ALA A 13 7.41 0.57 1.89
CA ALA A 13 7.86 -0.48 0.98
C ALA A 13 8.78 0.07 -0.11
N ALA A 14 8.42 1.21 -0.71
CA ALA A 14 9.24 1.87 -1.73
C ALA A 14 10.62 2.26 -1.19
N LYS A 15 10.66 2.81 0.02
CA LYS A 15 11.90 3.19 0.70
C LYS A 15 12.80 1.97 0.95
N ILE A 16 12.22 0.87 1.46
CA ILE A 16 12.96 -0.35 1.76
C ILE A 16 13.43 -1.03 0.47
N LYS A 17 12.59 -1.07 -0.57
CA LYS A 17 12.96 -1.65 -1.87
C LYS A 17 14.10 -0.90 -2.53
N LYS A 18 14.12 0.43 -2.42
CA LYS A 18 15.23 1.25 -2.92
C LYS A 18 16.53 0.92 -2.20
N GLN A 19 16.48 0.67 -0.90
CA GLN A 19 17.63 0.34 -0.07
C GLN A 19 18.08 -1.11 -0.28
N PHE A 20 17.16 -2.05 -0.49
CA PHE A 20 17.41 -3.48 -0.64
C PHE A 20 16.68 -4.03 -1.88
N PRO A 21 17.13 -3.68 -3.10
CA PRO A 21 16.39 -4.01 -4.33
C PRO A 21 16.27 -5.52 -4.61
N GLU A 22 17.12 -6.35 -4.03
CA GLU A 22 17.09 -7.81 -4.19
C GLU A 22 16.06 -8.51 -3.30
N ARG A 23 15.50 -7.81 -2.31
CA ARG A 23 14.54 -8.40 -1.39
C ARG A 23 13.12 -8.34 -1.92
N GLN A 24 12.36 -9.38 -1.63
CA GLN A 24 10.92 -9.41 -1.87
C GLN A 24 10.22 -8.79 -0.66
N ILE A 25 9.63 -7.61 -0.84
CA ILE A 25 9.00 -6.87 0.25
C ILE A 25 7.55 -7.34 0.39
N VAL A 26 7.18 -7.78 1.58
CA VAL A 26 5.80 -8.13 1.94
C VAL A 26 5.40 -7.44 3.23
N ILE A 27 4.12 -7.29 3.46
CA ILE A 27 3.57 -6.60 4.64
C ILE A 27 2.77 -7.61 5.47
N GLY A 28 2.92 -7.57 6.77
CA GLY A 28 2.18 -8.47 7.62
C GLY A 28 2.51 -8.36 9.10
N ILE A 29 2.39 -9.47 9.79
CA ILE A 29 2.65 -9.61 11.23
C ILE A 29 3.90 -10.47 11.40
N ALA A 30 5.01 -9.85 11.82
CA ALA A 30 6.29 -10.53 11.97
C ALA A 30 6.22 -11.64 13.03
N GLU A 31 5.58 -11.38 14.16
CA GLU A 31 5.42 -12.34 15.25
C GLU A 31 4.74 -13.64 14.79
N LYS A 32 3.77 -13.53 13.89
CA LYS A 32 3.03 -14.67 13.34
C LYS A 32 3.62 -15.21 12.05
N ASN A 33 4.68 -14.60 11.53
CA ASN A 33 5.25 -14.89 10.23
C ASN A 33 4.18 -14.96 9.13
N HIS A 34 3.27 -14.00 9.13
CA HIS A 34 2.11 -13.96 8.25
C HIS A 34 2.08 -12.67 7.44
N ALA A 35 1.98 -12.79 6.12
CA ALA A 35 1.89 -11.68 5.19
C ALA A 35 0.45 -11.49 4.69
N PHE A 36 0.09 -10.23 4.45
CA PHE A 36 -1.22 -9.85 3.92
C PHE A 36 -1.13 -9.44 2.46
N HIS A 37 -2.18 -9.73 1.72
CA HIS A 37 -2.41 -9.14 0.41
C HIS A 37 -3.45 -8.03 0.51
N SER A 38 -3.31 -7.00 -0.31
CA SER A 38 -4.30 -5.92 -0.45
C SER A 38 -4.42 -5.53 -1.92
N PRO A 39 -5.62 -5.18 -2.40
CA PRO A 39 -5.78 -4.61 -3.74
C PRO A 39 -4.92 -3.37 -4.00
N ILE A 40 -4.59 -2.61 -2.94
CA ILE A 40 -3.70 -1.45 -3.01
C ILE A 40 -2.29 -1.85 -3.46
N TYR A 41 -1.85 -3.09 -3.19
CA TYR A 41 -0.51 -3.58 -3.55
C TYR A 41 -0.44 -4.14 -4.97
N GLU A 42 -1.56 -4.30 -5.66
CA GLU A 42 -1.58 -4.82 -7.03
C GLU A 42 -0.73 -3.97 -7.96
N ASN A 43 0.05 -4.64 -8.80
CA ASN A 43 0.95 -4.02 -9.78
C ASN A 43 2.04 -3.12 -9.18
N ASN A 44 2.23 -3.10 -7.87
CA ASN A 44 3.26 -2.30 -7.22
C ASN A 44 4.62 -3.01 -7.35
N PRO A 45 5.61 -2.40 -8.05
CA PRO A 45 6.92 -3.02 -8.25
C PRO A 45 7.74 -3.12 -6.96
N ASN A 46 7.35 -2.40 -5.91
CA ASN A 46 8.05 -2.38 -4.63
C ASN A 46 7.54 -3.44 -3.65
N ILE A 47 6.37 -4.02 -3.91
CA ILE A 47 5.73 -4.99 -3.03
C ILE A 47 5.55 -6.30 -3.79
N ALA A 48 6.10 -7.39 -3.26
CA ALA A 48 5.94 -8.72 -3.84
C ALA A 48 4.54 -9.27 -3.53
N ASP A 49 4.03 -10.09 -4.43
CA ASP A 49 2.80 -10.84 -4.16
C ASP A 49 3.11 -11.95 -3.15
N CYS A 50 2.62 -11.81 -1.93
CA CYS A 50 2.87 -12.76 -0.85
C CYS A 50 2.29 -14.16 -1.12
N ARG A 51 1.41 -14.29 -2.11
CA ARG A 51 0.82 -15.56 -2.52
C ARG A 51 1.69 -16.32 -3.53
N ASN A 52 2.70 -15.65 -4.11
CA ASN A 52 3.55 -16.21 -5.15
C ASN A 52 4.99 -15.70 -5.02
N LEU A 53 5.64 -16.04 -3.91
CA LEU A 53 7.02 -15.64 -3.64
C LEU A 53 8.03 -16.57 -4.28
N ASP A 54 9.20 -15.99 -4.68
CA ASP A 54 10.34 -16.75 -5.17
C ASP A 54 11.16 -17.24 -3.97
N ASN A 55 11.22 -18.58 -3.79
CA ASN A 55 11.93 -19.20 -2.68
C ASN A 55 13.46 -19.01 -2.75
N ASN A 56 13.99 -18.59 -3.89
CA ASN A 56 15.44 -18.36 -4.09
C ASN A 56 15.87 -16.93 -3.77
N LYS A 57 14.94 -16.05 -3.43
CA LYS A 57 15.24 -14.65 -3.11
C LYS A 57 14.87 -14.35 -1.65
N PRO A 58 15.64 -13.46 -0.99
CA PRO A 58 15.35 -13.08 0.38
C PRO A 58 14.01 -12.34 0.48
N ILE A 59 13.29 -12.59 1.56
CA ILE A 59 12.00 -11.98 1.86
C ILE A 59 12.19 -10.99 3.00
N HIS A 60 11.68 -9.77 2.82
CA HIS A 60 11.65 -8.73 3.85
C HIS A 60 10.22 -8.46 4.24
N LEU A 61 9.82 -8.82 5.45
CA LEU A 61 8.47 -8.58 5.96
C LEU A 61 8.45 -7.27 6.75
N ILE A 62 7.63 -6.33 6.31
CA ILE A 62 7.35 -5.09 7.05
C ILE A 62 6.30 -5.42 8.11
N ASP A 63 6.67 -5.26 9.38
CA ASP A 63 5.76 -5.48 10.51
C ASP A 63 4.81 -4.29 10.64
N PHE A 64 3.71 -4.35 9.91
CA PHE A 64 2.70 -3.29 9.85
C PHE A 64 1.32 -3.94 9.84
N HIS A 65 0.56 -3.74 10.91
CA HIS A 65 -0.76 -4.33 11.09
C HIS A 65 -1.57 -3.52 12.09
N GLN A 66 -2.79 -3.93 12.36
CA GLN A 66 -3.74 -3.22 13.21
C GLN A 66 -3.17 -2.77 14.56
N PHE A 67 -2.27 -3.55 15.15
CA PHE A 67 -1.68 -3.26 16.46
C PHE A 67 -0.25 -2.72 16.38
N ASN A 68 0.25 -2.41 15.20
CA ASN A 68 1.57 -1.84 14.99
C ASN A 68 1.57 -0.82 13.85
N ARG A 69 0.96 0.33 14.11
CA ARG A 69 0.89 1.45 13.15
C ARG A 69 1.86 2.54 13.59
N PRO A 70 2.63 3.14 12.67
CA PRO A 70 3.69 4.09 13.05
C PRO A 70 3.16 5.40 13.65
N TYR A 71 1.88 5.71 13.44
CA TYR A 71 1.27 6.94 13.93
C TYR A 71 0.53 6.78 15.26
N ILE A 72 0.55 5.59 15.88
CA ILE A 72 -0.10 5.32 17.17
C ILE A 72 0.94 4.80 18.16
N ASP A 73 0.95 5.36 19.37
CA ASP A 73 1.75 4.87 20.48
C ASP A 73 0.93 3.89 21.31
N TYR A 74 1.07 2.61 21.00
CA TYR A 74 0.31 1.55 21.69
C TYR A 74 0.76 1.32 23.13
N GLU A 75 2.00 1.66 23.48
CA GLU A 75 2.50 1.52 24.86
C GLU A 75 1.80 2.50 25.81
N LYS A 76 1.45 3.68 25.30
CA LYS A 76 0.77 4.71 26.07
C LYS A 76 -0.74 4.71 25.88
N SER A 77 -1.26 3.87 24.98
CA SER A 77 -2.69 3.78 24.71
C SER A 77 -3.40 2.94 25.76
N ILE A 78 -4.57 3.39 26.17
CA ILE A 78 -5.52 2.59 26.94
C ILE A 78 -6.61 2.06 26.00
N PRO A 79 -7.34 0.99 26.35
CA PRO A 79 -8.40 0.47 25.50
C PRO A 79 -9.34 1.57 25.01
N ASN A 80 -9.59 1.62 23.69
CA ASN A 80 -10.45 2.58 23.01
C ASN A 80 -10.01 4.05 23.07
N ASN A 81 -8.76 4.30 23.49
CA ASN A 81 -8.21 5.65 23.57
C ASN A 81 -6.77 5.65 23.05
N TYR A 82 -6.57 6.04 21.79
CA TYR A 82 -5.26 6.01 21.14
C TYR A 82 -4.46 7.25 21.43
N VAL A 83 -3.17 7.07 21.68
CA VAL A 83 -2.20 8.15 21.77
C VAL A 83 -1.45 8.26 20.45
N TRP A 84 -1.55 9.41 19.79
CA TRP A 84 -0.96 9.64 18.47
C TRP A 84 0.52 10.01 18.59
N ARG A 85 1.34 9.44 17.70
CA ARG A 85 2.74 9.86 17.53
C ARG A 85 2.82 11.04 16.57
N ASN A 86 3.87 11.84 16.74
CA ASN A 86 4.25 12.84 15.75
C ASN A 86 4.90 12.13 14.54
N PHE A 87 4.09 11.72 13.59
CA PHE A 87 4.49 10.98 12.41
C PHE A 87 4.20 11.80 11.15
N LYS A 88 5.21 11.94 10.29
CA LYS A 88 5.07 12.61 9.00
C LYS A 88 5.03 11.56 7.89
N PRO A 89 3.87 11.26 7.31
CA PRO A 89 3.79 10.28 6.24
C PRO A 89 4.40 10.82 4.95
N ILE A 90 5.02 9.91 4.20
CA ILE A 90 5.40 10.15 2.81
C ILE A 90 4.19 9.69 1.97
N PRO A 91 3.82 10.43 0.89
CA PRO A 91 2.71 10.03 0.04
C PRO A 91 2.87 8.61 -0.48
N GLY A 92 1.79 7.83 -0.38
CA GLY A 92 1.74 6.48 -0.92
C GLY A 92 1.42 6.49 -2.42
N GLU A 93 1.56 5.33 -3.06
CA GLU A 93 1.36 5.17 -4.49
C GLU A 93 0.47 3.97 -4.78
N ILE A 94 -0.44 4.13 -5.74
CA ILE A 94 -1.25 3.05 -6.31
C ILE A 94 -0.81 2.86 -7.76
N TYR A 95 -0.59 1.62 -8.16
CA TYR A 95 -0.17 1.26 -9.50
C TYR A 95 -1.32 0.58 -10.24
N PHE A 96 -1.57 1.04 -11.45
CA PHE A 96 -2.62 0.50 -12.30
C PHE A 96 -2.03 -0.37 -13.40
N SER A 97 -2.76 -1.42 -13.80
CA SER A 97 -2.42 -2.18 -14.99
C SER A 97 -2.63 -1.34 -16.25
N ASP A 98 -2.00 -1.72 -17.37
CA ASP A 98 -2.20 -1.05 -18.65
C ASP A 98 -3.67 -1.06 -19.07
N GLN A 99 -4.38 -2.14 -18.79
CA GLN A 99 -5.81 -2.25 -19.10
C GLN A 99 -6.64 -1.28 -18.27
N GLU A 100 -6.35 -1.13 -16.99
CA GLU A 100 -7.01 -0.17 -16.12
C GLU A 100 -6.78 1.27 -16.57
N ILE A 101 -5.57 1.59 -17.00
CA ILE A 101 -5.22 2.92 -17.55
C ILE A 101 -6.02 3.20 -18.82
N ILE A 102 -6.10 2.23 -19.73
CA ILE A 102 -6.86 2.36 -20.98
C ILE A 102 -8.34 2.59 -20.69
N GLU A 103 -8.92 1.81 -19.79
CA GLU A 103 -10.33 1.93 -19.40
C GLU A 103 -10.64 3.27 -18.74
N SER A 104 -9.78 3.75 -17.86
CA SER A 104 -9.96 5.04 -17.20
C SER A 104 -9.89 6.21 -18.20
N LYS A 105 -9.01 6.15 -19.21
CA LYS A 105 -8.92 7.14 -20.26
C LYS A 105 -10.20 7.18 -21.12
N LYS A 106 -10.79 6.02 -21.41
CA LYS A 106 -12.07 5.94 -22.13
C LYS A 106 -13.19 6.61 -21.35
N ILE A 107 -13.29 6.36 -20.07
CA ILE A 107 -14.29 6.96 -19.18
C ILE A 107 -14.14 8.49 -19.15
N ILE A 108 -12.92 8.98 -19.00
CA ILE A 108 -12.63 10.42 -18.99
C ILE A 108 -13.01 11.07 -20.32
N SER A 109 -12.67 10.43 -21.43
CA SER A 109 -13.01 10.94 -22.76
C SER A 109 -14.52 11.01 -22.99
N TYR A 110 -15.26 10.00 -22.57
CA TYR A 110 -16.72 9.98 -22.61
C TYR A 110 -17.33 11.09 -21.73
N ALA A 111 -16.84 11.25 -20.53
CA ALA A 111 -17.34 12.28 -19.60
C ALA A 111 -17.11 13.69 -20.15
N LYS A 112 -15.95 13.95 -20.75
CA LYS A 112 -15.65 15.24 -21.40
C LYS A 112 -16.58 15.54 -22.57
N LYS A 113 -16.85 14.53 -23.42
CA LYS A 113 -17.78 14.67 -24.54
C LYS A 113 -19.20 14.93 -24.06
N PHE A 114 -19.67 14.17 -23.07
CA PHE A 114 -20.99 14.35 -22.46
C PHE A 114 -21.15 15.76 -21.91
N TRP A 115 -20.15 16.27 -21.19
CA TRP A 115 -20.16 17.62 -20.66
C TRP A 115 -20.26 18.67 -21.77
N ALA A 116 -19.45 18.56 -22.82
CA ALA A 116 -19.46 19.49 -23.93
C ALA A 116 -20.81 19.50 -24.65
N ASP A 117 -21.42 18.31 -24.91
CA ASP A 117 -22.69 18.17 -25.58
C ASP A 117 -23.87 18.75 -24.80
N ASN A 118 -23.79 18.83 -23.47
CA ASN A 118 -24.88 19.27 -22.62
C ASN A 118 -24.70 20.68 -22.02
N HIS A 119 -23.56 21.32 -22.23
CA HIS A 119 -23.23 22.63 -21.62
C HIS A 119 -22.75 23.67 -22.61
N ASN A 120 -22.76 23.35 -23.88
CA ASN A 120 -22.45 24.33 -24.96
C ASN A 120 -23.68 25.03 -25.49
#